data_1ff41799c3c3dfe77818bd5d024e0de6
#
_entry.id   1ff41799c3c3dfe77818bd5d024e0de6
#
_cell.length_a   1.000
_cell.length_b   1.000
_cell.length_c   1.000
_cell.angle_alpha   90.00
_cell.angle_beta   90.00
_cell.angle_gamma   90.00
#
_symmetry.space_group_name_H-M   'P 1'
#
loop_
_entity.id
_entity.type
_entity.pdbx_description
1 polymer ?
#
loop_
_entity_poly.entity_id
_entity_poly.type
_entity_poly.pdbx_seq_one_letter_code
_entity_poly.pdbx_strand_id
1 'polypeptide(L)'
;MSMANESWVLDFLTAQRTADEWVPIYRKMTLTIREAAEYSNIGINKIDTMLKQPNCPFVLYVGNKKLVKRREFEDFIHSQLVI
;
A
#
# COMPACT_ATOMS: atom_id res chain seq x y z
N MET A 1 -22.88 21.54 -3.22
CA MET A 1 -22.48 21.31 -3.19
C MET A 1 -22.03 21.45 -3.06
N SER A 2 -21.92 21.28 -2.92
CA SER A 2 -21.31 21.13 -2.94
C SER A 2 -20.86 20.94 -2.75
N MET A 3 -20.62 20.81 -2.86
CA MET A 3 -19.98 20.53 -2.83
C MET A 3 -19.49 20.54 -2.58
N ALA A 4 -19.45 20.70 -2.01
CA ALA A 4 -18.95 20.72 -1.98
C ALA A 4 -18.29 20.81 -2.28
N ASN A 5 -18.28 20.99 -2.20
CA ASN A 5 -17.76 21.04 -2.74
C ASN A 5 -16.84 21.00 -3.52
N GLU A 6 -16.12 21.60 -2.77
CA GLU A 6 -15.23 21.75 -3.93
C GLU A 6 -14.24 20.65 -4.04
N SER A 7 -14.09 19.88 -3.01
CA SER A 7 -13.23 18.71 -3.03
C SER A 7 -13.68 17.73 -4.11
N TRP A 8 -14.97 17.64 -4.35
CA TRP A 8 -15.43 16.73 -5.39
C TRP A 8 -14.99 17.23 -6.77
N VAL A 9 -14.93 18.54 -6.94
CA VAL A 9 -14.46 19.09 -8.21
C VAL A 9 -13.00 18.75 -8.44
N LEU A 10 -12.19 18.90 -7.39
CA LEU A 10 -10.78 18.54 -7.50
C LEU A 10 -10.63 17.07 -7.81
N ASP A 11 -11.41 16.25 -7.15
CA ASP A 11 -11.38 14.82 -7.41
C ASP A 11 -11.75 14.53 -8.84
N PHE A 12 -12.76 15.21 -9.33
CA PHE A 12 -13.20 15.04 -10.70
C PHE A 12 -12.10 15.44 -11.68
N LEU A 13 -11.45 16.57 -11.41
CA LEU A 13 -10.37 17.02 -12.27
C LEU A 13 -9.20 16.08 -12.25
N THR A 14 -8.96 15.44 -11.12
CA THR A 14 -7.88 14.48 -11.03
C THR A 14 -8.31 13.10 -11.50
N ALA A 15 -9.49 12.98 -12.04
CA ALA A 15 -9.93 11.71 -12.63
C ALA A 15 -9.08 11.32 -13.83
N GLN A 16 -8.18 12.20 -14.25
CA GLN A 16 -7.20 11.86 -15.25
C GLN A 16 -6.23 10.81 -14.73
N ARG A 17 -6.13 10.68 -13.41
CA ARG A 17 -5.26 9.69 -12.82
C ARG A 17 -5.75 8.29 -13.12
N THR A 18 -4.85 7.34 -12.99
CA THR A 18 -5.21 5.95 -13.20
C THR A 18 -6.23 5.50 -12.16
N ALA A 19 -6.97 4.48 -12.49
CA ALA A 19 -7.96 3.93 -11.57
C ALA A 19 -7.33 3.49 -10.26
N ASP A 20 -6.07 3.06 -10.30
CA ASP A 20 -5.38 2.61 -9.09
C ASP A 20 -5.33 3.69 -8.02
N GLU A 21 -5.23 4.94 -8.44
CA GLU A 21 -5.11 6.03 -7.48
C GLU A 21 -6.40 6.28 -6.72
N TRP A 22 -7.48 5.69 -7.18
CA TRP A 22 -8.79 5.86 -6.54
C TRP A 22 -9.19 4.65 -5.70
N VAL A 23 -8.38 3.60 -5.71
CA VAL A 23 -8.67 2.40 -4.95
C VAL A 23 -8.11 2.56 -3.55
N PRO A 24 -8.94 2.45 -2.52
CA PRO A 24 -8.43 2.50 -1.14
C PRO A 24 -7.39 1.41 -0.92
N ILE A 25 -6.41 1.73 -0.07
CA ILE A 25 -5.33 0.79 0.19
C ILE A 25 -5.85 -0.57 0.64
N TYR A 26 -6.86 -0.59 1.51
CA TYR A 26 -7.36 -1.84 2.06
C TYR A 26 -8.04 -2.72 1.02
N ARG A 27 -8.27 -2.19 -0.18
CA ARG A 27 -8.85 -2.96 -1.28
C ARG A 27 -7.82 -3.42 -2.30
N LYS A 28 -6.60 -2.96 -2.19
CA LYS A 28 -5.57 -3.33 -3.15
C LYS A 28 -5.03 -4.69 -2.80
N MET A 29 -4.76 -5.49 -3.83
CA MET A 29 -4.11 -6.77 -3.62
C MET A 29 -2.65 -6.60 -3.26
N THR A 30 -2.00 -5.64 -3.90
CA THR A 30 -0.59 -5.36 -3.65
C THR A 30 -0.42 -3.88 -3.36
N LEU A 31 0.61 -3.58 -2.57
CA LEU A 31 0.91 -2.24 -2.15
C LEU A 31 2.34 -1.91 -2.54
N THR A 32 2.60 -0.63 -2.81
CA THR A 32 3.99 -0.17 -2.87
C THR A 32 4.53 -0.17 -1.44
N ILE A 33 5.86 -0.07 -1.33
CA ILE A 33 6.49 0.00 -0.01
C ILE A 33 5.96 1.20 0.75
N ARG A 34 5.80 2.33 0.08
CA ARG A 34 5.28 3.54 0.71
C ARG A 34 3.85 3.33 1.21
N GLU A 35 3.01 2.71 0.41
CA GLU A 35 1.64 2.45 0.82
C GLU A 35 1.60 1.51 2.02
N ALA A 36 2.44 0.48 2.00
CA ALA A 36 2.51 -0.45 3.11
C ALA A 36 2.95 0.25 4.39
N ALA A 37 3.90 1.17 4.27
CA ALA A 37 4.37 1.94 5.42
C ALA A 37 3.25 2.80 6.00
N GLU A 38 2.52 3.47 5.15
CA GLU A 38 1.40 4.31 5.59
C GLU A 38 0.28 3.48 6.20
N TYR A 39 -0.02 2.37 5.57
CA TYR A 39 -1.11 1.51 6.02
C TYR A 39 -0.81 0.86 7.37
N SER A 40 0.43 0.46 7.57
CA SER A 40 0.81 -0.28 8.78
C SER A 40 1.43 0.60 9.85
N ASN A 41 1.80 1.83 9.49
CA ASN A 41 2.53 2.73 10.38
C ASN A 41 3.90 2.18 10.75
N ILE A 42 4.46 1.34 9.89
CA ILE A 42 5.83 0.83 10.03
C ILE A 42 6.70 1.60 9.07
N GLY A 43 7.92 1.94 9.49
CA GLY A 43 8.81 2.73 8.66
C GLY A 43 9.19 2.06 7.36
N ILE A 44 9.40 2.85 6.32
CA ILE A 44 9.74 2.36 4.99
C ILE A 44 10.98 1.50 5.02
N ASN A 45 12.01 1.94 5.74
CA ASN A 45 13.26 1.20 5.80
C ASN A 45 13.08 -0.17 6.45
N LYS A 46 12.22 -0.22 7.46
CA LYS A 46 11.96 -1.49 8.12
C LYS A 46 11.25 -2.45 7.18
N ILE A 47 10.27 -1.95 6.45
CA ILE A 47 9.54 -2.78 5.50
C ILE A 47 10.48 -3.25 4.39
N ASP A 48 11.31 -2.37 3.88
CA ASP A 48 12.25 -2.76 2.83
C ASP A 48 13.18 -3.87 3.32
N THR A 49 13.65 -3.75 4.56
CA THR A 49 14.48 -4.80 5.15
C THR A 49 13.73 -6.12 5.22
N MET A 50 12.47 -6.08 5.62
CA MET A 50 11.67 -7.30 5.69
C MET A 50 11.48 -7.93 4.32
N LEU A 51 11.29 -7.11 3.29
CA LEU A 51 11.09 -7.63 1.94
C LEU A 51 12.33 -8.32 1.41
N LYS A 52 13.50 -7.96 1.90
CA LYS A 52 14.76 -8.56 1.45
C LYS A 52 15.05 -9.87 2.09
N GLN A 53 14.29 -10.28 3.10
CA GLN A 53 14.51 -11.56 3.75
C GLN A 53 14.19 -12.70 2.78
N PRO A 54 14.98 -13.78 2.80
CA PRO A 54 14.80 -14.85 1.82
C PRO A 54 13.45 -15.51 1.84
N ASN A 55 12.81 -15.56 3.00
CA ASN A 55 11.54 -16.26 3.16
C ASN A 55 10.39 -15.30 3.44
N CYS A 56 10.48 -14.07 2.92
CA CYS A 56 9.43 -13.10 3.16
C CYS A 56 8.13 -13.57 2.51
N PRO A 57 7.06 -13.77 3.29
CA PRO A 57 5.82 -14.31 2.74
C PRO A 57 4.99 -13.29 1.98
N PHE A 58 5.34 -12.02 2.08
CA PHE A 58 4.48 -10.98 1.49
C PHE A 58 5.18 -10.16 0.41
N VAL A 59 6.31 -10.59 -0.09
CA VAL A 59 6.97 -9.87 -1.17
C VAL A 59 6.52 -10.44 -2.52
N LEU A 60 6.30 -9.54 -3.48
CA LEU A 60 6.01 -9.91 -4.85
C LEU A 60 6.93 -9.11 -5.75
N TYR A 61 7.65 -9.81 -6.61
CA TYR A 61 8.52 -9.15 -7.57
C TYR A 61 7.78 -9.00 -8.90
N VAL A 62 7.71 -7.77 -9.37
CA VAL A 62 7.08 -7.47 -10.65
C VAL A 62 8.11 -6.70 -11.47
N GLY A 63 8.78 -7.39 -12.40
CA GLY A 63 9.91 -6.79 -13.10
C GLY A 63 10.98 -6.39 -12.09
N ASN A 64 11.35 -5.12 -12.10
CA ASN A 64 12.35 -4.61 -11.18
C ASN A 64 11.75 -4.07 -9.88
N LYS A 65 10.44 -4.17 -9.73
CA LYS A 65 9.75 -3.63 -8.57
C LYS A 65 9.52 -4.70 -7.52
N LYS A 66 9.55 -4.29 -6.27
CA LYS A 66 9.09 -5.11 -5.16
C LYS A 66 7.78 -4.52 -4.67
N LEU A 67 6.78 -5.35 -4.56
CA LEU A 67 5.48 -4.95 -4.05
C LEU A 67 5.17 -5.79 -2.81
N VAL A 68 4.25 -5.30 -2.02
CA VAL A 68 3.83 -5.96 -0.80
C VAL A 68 2.47 -6.59 -1.04
N LYS A 69 2.35 -7.89 -0.82
CA LYS A 69 1.06 -8.56 -0.88
C LYS A 69 0.29 -8.20 0.38
N ARG A 70 -0.79 -7.44 0.21
CA ARG A 70 -1.45 -6.82 1.36
C ARG A 70 -1.96 -7.83 2.36
N ARG A 71 -2.65 -8.87 1.91
CA ARG A 71 -3.24 -9.83 2.84
C ARG A 71 -2.18 -10.59 3.62
N GLU A 72 -1.16 -11.06 2.93
CA GLU A 72 -0.07 -11.79 3.59
C GLU A 72 0.71 -10.87 4.53
N PHE A 73 0.82 -9.59 4.17
CA PHE A 73 1.46 -8.62 5.03
C PHE A 73 0.64 -8.43 6.30
N GLU A 74 -0.67 -8.31 6.16
CA GLU A 74 -1.54 -8.19 7.33
C GLU A 74 -1.43 -9.41 8.23
N ASP A 75 -1.44 -10.58 7.63
CA ASP A 75 -1.33 -11.82 8.40
C ASP A 75 -0.01 -11.87 9.16
N PHE A 76 1.06 -11.46 8.51
CA PHE A 76 2.37 -11.44 9.15
C PHE A 76 2.35 -10.50 10.35
N ILE A 77 1.84 -9.29 10.15
CA ILE A 77 1.79 -8.29 11.23
C ILE A 77 0.97 -8.81 12.39
N HIS A 78 -0.17 -9.45 12.11
CA HIS A 78 -1.06 -9.95 13.16
C HIS A 78 -0.38 -11.00 14.03
N SER A 79 0.61 -11.70 13.49
CA SER A 79 1.27 -12.77 14.22
C SER A 79 2.48 -12.28 15.01
N GLN A 80 2.82 -11.00 14.92
CA GLN A 80 4.02 -10.46 15.54
C GLN A 80 3.66 -9.61 16.75
N LEU A 81 4.45 -9.72 17.80
CA LEU A 81 4.40 -8.78 18.91
C LEU A 81 5.44 -7.70 18.73
N VAL A 82 6.53 -8.04 18.08
CA VAL A 82 7.65 -7.14 17.90
C VAL A 82 8.16 -7.31 16.47
N ILE A 83 8.42 -6.22 15.84
CA ILE A 83 9.05 -6.18 14.53
C ILE A 83 10.37 -5.38 14.62
#